data_0548cb6f1a50c30f9e6ab2c7b9f480cd
#
_entry.id   0548cb6f1a50c30f9e6ab2c7b9f480cd
#
_cell.length_a   1.000
_cell.length_b   1.000
_cell.length_c   1.000
_cell.angle_alpha   90.00
_cell.angle_beta   90.00
_cell.angle_gamma   90.00
#
_symmetry.space_group_name_H-M   'P 1'
#
loop_
_entity.id
_entity.type
_entity.pdbx_description
1 polymer ?
#
loop_
_entity_poly.entity_id
_entity_poly.type
_entity_poly.pdbx_seq_one_letter_code
_entity_poly.pdbx_strand_id
1 'polypeptide(L)'
;MWNQQETNAFRAITTDLITINGFGGDAVHAYTARPSAPGSYPGIVLVHHLPGFDEFYRETARRFADHGYIVICTDLYERFGHGRPEDVTAKARADGGVADDCVIGDSEAALNYLKAQSDCN
;
A
#
# COMPACT_ATOMS: atom_id res chain seq x y z
N MET A 1 -15.87 6.25 16.25
CA MET A 1 -15.79 4.83 16.65
C MET A 1 -15.57 3.98 15.42
N TRP A 2 -14.84 2.91 15.55
CA TRP A 2 -14.49 2.07 14.41
C TRP A 2 -15.72 1.49 13.70
N ASN A 3 -16.68 1.00 14.46
CA ASN A 3 -17.89 0.42 13.88
C ASN A 3 -18.76 1.44 13.12
N GLN A 4 -18.61 2.72 13.39
CA GLN A 4 -19.27 3.77 12.63
C GLN A 4 -18.54 4.09 11.33
N GLN A 5 -17.29 3.67 11.24
CA GLN A 5 -16.46 3.83 10.06
C GLN A 5 -16.38 2.54 9.25
N GLU A 6 -16.98 1.49 9.76
CA GLU A 6 -17.03 0.22 9.06
C GLU A 6 -17.88 0.35 7.81
N THR A 7 -17.37 -0.19 6.72
CA THR A 7 -18.01 -0.08 5.43
C THR A 7 -18.58 -1.41 5.03
N ASN A 8 -19.90 -1.51 5.04
CA ASN A 8 -20.61 -2.70 4.55
C ASN A 8 -20.88 -2.63 3.05
N ALA A 9 -20.92 -1.42 2.50
CA ALA A 9 -21.04 -1.19 1.06
C ALA A 9 -20.16 -0.02 0.71
N PHE A 10 -19.11 -0.28 -0.04
CA PHE A 10 -18.17 0.76 -0.44
C PHE A 10 -18.83 1.76 -1.39
N ARG A 11 -18.49 3.03 -1.23
CA ARG A 11 -18.77 4.05 -2.23
C ARG A 11 -17.95 3.73 -3.49
N ALA A 12 -18.18 4.49 -4.55
CA ALA A 12 -17.36 4.33 -5.74
C ALA A 12 -15.89 4.66 -5.40
N ILE A 13 -15.06 3.65 -5.40
CA ILE A 13 -13.62 3.76 -5.24
C ILE A 13 -12.94 3.11 -6.45
N THR A 14 -11.72 3.55 -6.72
CA THR A 14 -10.89 2.98 -7.77
C THR A 14 -9.69 2.34 -7.10
N THR A 15 -9.42 1.09 -7.45
CA THR A 15 -8.25 0.36 -6.94
C THR A 15 -7.36 -0.06 -8.10
N ASP A 16 -6.08 -0.17 -7.83
CA ASP A 16 -5.11 -0.55 -8.86
C ASP A 16 -3.90 -1.23 -8.22
N LEU A 17 -3.31 -2.15 -8.95
CA LEU A 17 -2.01 -2.72 -8.60
C LEU A 17 -1.00 -2.15 -9.58
N ILE A 18 -0.08 -1.35 -9.07
CA ILE A 18 0.89 -0.63 -9.87
C ILE A 18 2.31 -1.08 -9.54
N THR A 19 3.25 -0.66 -10.35
CA THR A 19 4.68 -0.85 -10.09
C THR A 19 5.31 0.51 -9.91
N ILE A 20 6.08 0.66 -8.83
CA ILE A 20 6.86 1.88 -8.58
C ILE A 20 8.33 1.50 -8.48
N ASN A 21 9.20 2.48 -8.62
CA ASN A 21 10.64 2.27 -8.42
C ASN A 21 10.96 2.57 -6.96
N GLY A 22 11.24 1.52 -6.19
CA GLY A 22 11.57 1.61 -4.78
C GLY A 22 13.04 1.89 -4.53
N PHE A 23 13.52 1.40 -3.38
CA PHE A 23 14.91 1.60 -2.98
C PHE A 23 15.87 1.07 -4.04
N GLY A 24 16.88 1.86 -4.37
CA GLY A 24 17.88 1.48 -5.37
C GLY A 24 17.35 1.39 -6.80
N GLY A 25 16.14 1.88 -7.06
CA GLY A 25 15.49 1.80 -8.36
C GLY A 25 14.80 0.46 -8.62
N ASP A 26 14.73 -0.43 -7.64
CA ASP A 26 14.09 -1.72 -7.79
C ASP A 26 12.58 -1.56 -8.06
N ALA A 27 12.06 -2.31 -9.03
CA ALA A 27 10.63 -2.32 -9.31
C ALA A 27 9.91 -3.09 -8.21
N VAL A 28 8.95 -2.44 -7.55
CA VAL A 28 8.15 -3.06 -6.50
C VAL A 28 6.67 -2.81 -6.77
N HIS A 29 5.84 -3.79 -6.47
CA HIS A 29 4.39 -3.64 -6.60
C HIS A 29 3.83 -2.80 -5.45
N ALA A 30 2.78 -2.07 -5.76
CA ALA A 30 2.03 -1.31 -4.76
C ALA A 30 0.54 -1.36 -5.09
N TYR A 31 -0.28 -1.47 -4.05
CA TYR A 31 -1.72 -1.42 -4.18
C TYR A 31 -2.20 -0.01 -3.87
N THR A 32 -3.03 0.54 -4.73
CA THR A 32 -3.61 1.86 -4.53
C THR A 32 -5.12 1.77 -4.43
N ALA A 33 -5.70 2.64 -3.62
CA ALA A 33 -7.14 2.80 -3.52
C ALA A 33 -7.45 4.28 -3.35
N ARG A 34 -8.46 4.77 -4.05
CA ARG A 34 -8.85 6.18 -4.01
C ARG A 34 -10.33 6.35 -4.27
N PRO A 35 -10.93 7.47 -3.83
CA PRO A 35 -12.28 7.80 -4.26
C PRO A 35 -12.32 8.00 -5.77
N SER A 36 -13.39 7.50 -6.41
CA SER A 36 -13.58 7.70 -7.85
C SER A 36 -14.10 9.11 -8.18
N ALA A 37 -14.78 9.75 -7.24
CA ALA A 37 -15.30 11.09 -7.45
C ALA A 37 -14.17 12.11 -7.61
N PRO A 38 -14.30 13.08 -8.53
CA PRO A 38 -13.32 14.15 -8.61
C PRO A 38 -13.23 14.93 -7.30
N GLY A 39 -12.02 15.38 -6.96
CA GLY A 39 -11.80 16.13 -5.74
C GLY A 39 -10.34 16.18 -5.37
N SER A 40 -10.08 16.70 -4.18
CA SER A 40 -8.75 16.75 -3.60
C SER A 40 -8.79 16.03 -2.26
N TYR A 41 -7.95 15.04 -2.09
CA TYR A 41 -7.99 14.12 -0.96
C TYR A 41 -6.63 14.01 -0.30
N PRO A 42 -6.57 13.86 1.03
CA PRO A 42 -5.30 13.58 1.70
C PRO A 42 -4.80 12.18 1.34
N GLY A 43 -3.49 12.04 1.34
CA GLY A 43 -2.84 10.77 1.02
C GLY A 43 -2.37 10.02 2.26
N ILE A 44 -2.34 8.71 2.16
CA ILE A 44 -1.83 7.81 3.19
C ILE A 44 -0.87 6.83 2.55
N VAL A 45 0.35 6.73 3.10
CA VAL A 45 1.25 5.62 2.82
C VAL A 45 1.00 4.58 3.89
N LEU A 46 0.50 3.42 3.48
CA LEU A 46 0.22 2.31 4.38
C LEU A 46 1.39 1.33 4.34
N VAL A 47 2.04 1.14 5.49
CA VAL A 47 3.21 0.28 5.61
C VAL A 47 2.77 -1.04 6.24
N HIS A 48 2.93 -2.14 5.49
CA HIS A 48 2.60 -3.45 6.02
C HIS A 48 3.75 -4.01 6.87
N HIS A 49 3.42 -4.97 7.71
CA HIS A 49 4.38 -5.77 8.45
C HIS A 49 3.96 -7.25 8.32
N LEU A 50 4.30 -8.09 9.26
CA LEU A 50 3.84 -9.47 9.24
C LEU A 50 2.31 -9.55 9.36
N PRO A 51 1.66 -10.45 8.61
CA PRO A 51 2.20 -11.52 7.76
C PRO A 51 2.62 -11.10 6.35
N GLY A 52 2.58 -9.82 5.99
CA GLY A 52 3.04 -9.35 4.71
C GLY A 52 1.99 -8.57 3.93
N PHE A 53 2.18 -8.50 2.62
CA PHE A 53 1.33 -7.75 1.71
C PHE A 53 0.09 -8.62 1.35
N ASP A 54 -0.89 -8.64 2.22
CA ASP A 54 -2.03 -9.54 2.14
C ASP A 54 -3.36 -8.79 2.00
N GLU A 55 -4.46 -9.53 1.99
CA GLU A 55 -5.80 -8.96 1.84
C GLU A 55 -6.17 -8.02 2.99
N PHE A 56 -5.63 -8.21 4.18
CA PHE A 56 -5.89 -7.29 5.29
C PHE A 56 -5.48 -5.86 4.92
N TYR A 57 -4.30 -5.70 4.32
CA TYR A 57 -3.81 -4.36 3.94
C TYR A 57 -4.56 -3.80 2.75
N ARG A 58 -4.96 -4.64 1.79
CA ARG A 58 -5.78 -4.21 0.66
C ARG A 58 -7.16 -3.76 1.12
N GLU A 59 -7.77 -4.54 2.01
CA GLU A 59 -9.07 -4.16 2.61
C GLU A 59 -8.95 -2.85 3.39
N THR A 60 -7.89 -2.70 4.18
CA THR A 60 -7.63 -1.48 4.93
C THR A 60 -7.49 -0.27 3.99
N ALA A 61 -6.77 -0.44 2.88
CA ALA A 61 -6.63 0.62 1.87
C ALA A 61 -7.99 1.02 1.29
N ARG A 62 -8.83 0.03 0.95
CA ARG A 62 -10.17 0.29 0.42
C ARG A 62 -11.05 1.03 1.44
N ARG A 63 -10.96 0.68 2.71
CA ARG A 63 -11.72 1.34 3.78
C ARG A 63 -11.32 2.80 3.92
N PHE A 64 -10.02 3.10 3.90
CA PHE A 64 -9.55 4.48 3.91
C PHE A 64 -10.04 5.24 2.68
N ALA A 65 -9.97 4.63 1.50
CA ALA A 65 -10.44 5.28 0.28
C ALA A 65 -11.93 5.61 0.34
N ASP A 66 -12.73 4.70 0.92
CA ASP A 66 -14.17 4.95 1.12
C ASP A 66 -14.42 6.14 2.03
N HIS A 67 -13.49 6.44 2.91
CA HIS A 67 -13.60 7.58 3.83
C HIS A 67 -12.87 8.83 3.32
N GLY A 68 -12.48 8.88 2.06
CA GLY A 68 -11.98 10.09 1.43
C GLY A 68 -10.46 10.23 1.42
N TYR A 69 -9.73 9.14 1.38
CA TYR A 69 -8.26 9.17 1.31
C TYR A 69 -7.77 8.51 0.02
N ILE A 70 -6.60 8.95 -0.43
CA ILE A 70 -5.85 8.25 -1.47
C ILE A 70 -4.77 7.45 -0.76
N VAL A 71 -4.77 6.13 -0.95
CA VAL A 71 -3.92 5.21 -0.19
C VAL A 71 -3.00 4.45 -1.13
N ILE A 72 -1.75 4.31 -0.74
CA ILE A 72 -0.80 3.41 -1.40
C ILE A 72 -0.18 2.50 -0.35
N CYS A 73 -0.14 1.20 -0.65
CA CYS A 73 0.53 0.20 0.17
C CYS A 73 1.55 -0.53 -0.70
N THR A 74 2.83 -0.36 -0.42
CA THR A 74 3.92 -0.96 -1.18
C THR A 74 4.19 -2.36 -0.65
N ASP A 75 4.47 -3.30 -1.55
CA ASP A 75 4.91 -4.64 -1.18
C ASP A 75 6.38 -4.60 -0.75
N LEU A 76 6.61 -4.49 0.55
CA LEU A 76 7.97 -4.44 1.11
C LEU A 76 8.70 -5.78 0.98
N TYR A 77 7.98 -6.86 0.69
CA TYR A 77 8.57 -8.20 0.54
C TYR A 77 8.77 -8.60 -0.92
N GLU A 78 8.63 -7.67 -1.84
CA GLU A 78 8.75 -7.91 -3.28
C GLU A 78 10.06 -8.65 -3.64
N ARG A 79 11.14 -8.30 -2.95
CA ARG A 79 12.48 -8.84 -3.22
C ARG A 79 12.65 -10.28 -2.75
N PHE A 80 11.69 -10.79 -1.97
CA PHE A 80 11.68 -12.18 -1.50
C PHE A 80 10.84 -13.11 -2.39
N GLY A 81 10.34 -12.59 -3.51
CA GLY A 81 9.60 -13.35 -4.51
C GLY A 81 8.10 -13.15 -4.40
N HIS A 82 7.40 -13.98 -5.17
CA HIS A 82 5.94 -13.96 -5.24
C HIS A 82 5.38 -15.27 -4.71
N GLY A 83 4.10 -15.28 -4.39
CA GLY A 83 3.42 -16.45 -3.89
C GLY A 83 2.48 -16.09 -2.75
N ARG A 84 2.16 -17.06 -1.93
CA ARG A 84 1.29 -16.80 -0.78
C ARG A 84 2.03 -15.92 0.23
N PRO A 85 1.32 -14.96 0.85
CA PRO A 85 1.96 -14.03 1.80
C PRO A 85 2.74 -14.75 2.91
N GLU A 86 2.21 -15.85 3.43
CA GLU A 86 2.89 -16.61 4.49
C GLU A 86 4.21 -17.24 4.04
N ASP A 87 4.31 -17.67 2.78
CA ASP A 87 5.54 -18.26 2.24
C ASP A 87 6.59 -17.19 2.00
N VAL A 88 6.18 -16.04 1.46
CA VAL A 88 7.08 -14.91 1.22
C VAL A 88 7.58 -14.36 2.54
N THR A 89 6.73 -14.27 3.55
CA THR A 89 7.09 -13.84 4.90
C THR A 89 8.12 -14.77 5.52
N ALA A 90 7.96 -16.09 5.34
CA ALA A 90 8.92 -17.07 5.86
C ALA A 90 10.30 -16.86 5.24
N LYS A 91 10.39 -16.58 3.93
CA LYS A 91 11.65 -16.25 3.28
C LYS A 91 12.27 -14.97 3.83
N ALA A 92 11.46 -13.94 4.00
CA ALA A 92 11.93 -12.67 4.55
C ALA A 92 12.52 -12.86 5.95
N ARG A 93 11.85 -13.64 6.80
CA ARG A 93 12.36 -13.96 8.14
C ARG A 93 13.67 -14.75 8.10
N ALA A 94 13.76 -15.71 7.20
CA ALA A 94 14.97 -16.53 7.05
C ALA A 94 16.17 -15.69 6.66
N ASP A 95 15.95 -14.60 5.91
CA ASP A 95 16.99 -13.67 5.48
C ASP A 95 17.23 -12.51 6.47
N GLY A 96 16.61 -12.57 7.65
CA GLY A 96 16.80 -11.54 8.67
C GLY A 96 15.85 -10.35 8.57
N GLY A 97 14.82 -10.45 7.77
CA GLY A 97 13.81 -9.40 7.58
C GLY A 97 14.17 -8.45 6.44
N VAL A 98 13.35 -7.43 6.28
CA VAL A 98 13.57 -6.39 5.27
C VAL A 98 14.56 -5.37 5.83
N ALA A 99 15.57 -5.03 5.05
CA ALA A 99 16.52 -4.00 5.46
C ALA A 99 15.82 -2.65 5.64
N ASP A 100 16.24 -1.91 6.67
CA ASP A 100 15.64 -0.60 6.97
C ASP A 100 15.70 0.35 5.79
N ASP A 101 16.82 0.36 5.06
CA ASP A 101 16.97 1.20 3.88
C ASP A 101 15.92 0.89 2.81
N CYS A 102 15.55 -0.38 2.65
CA CYS A 102 14.50 -0.77 1.72
C CYS A 102 13.13 -0.28 2.19
N VAL A 103 12.82 -0.41 3.47
CA VAL A 103 11.55 0.06 4.04
C VAL A 103 11.43 1.57 3.84
N ILE A 104 12.48 2.31 4.17
CA ILE A 104 12.51 3.77 4.06
C ILE A 104 12.40 4.18 2.59
N GLY A 105 13.22 3.60 1.72
CA GLY A 105 13.25 3.97 0.31
C GLY A 105 11.98 3.63 -0.43
N ASP A 106 11.39 2.46 -0.16
CA ASP A 106 10.13 2.07 -0.77
C ASP A 106 8.98 2.95 -0.28
N SER A 107 8.96 3.30 0.99
CA SER A 107 7.96 4.20 1.56
C SER A 107 8.10 5.62 1.03
N GLU A 108 9.31 6.08 0.85
CA GLU A 108 9.59 7.39 0.23
C GLU A 108 9.12 7.43 -1.22
N ALA A 109 9.35 6.35 -1.98
CA ALA A 109 8.87 6.23 -3.34
C ALA A 109 7.33 6.26 -3.39
N ALA A 110 6.68 5.61 -2.45
CA ALA A 110 5.22 5.65 -2.33
C ALA A 110 4.72 7.06 -2.03
N LEU A 111 5.38 7.77 -1.12
CA LEU A 111 5.05 9.15 -0.79
C LEU A 111 5.21 10.06 -2.01
N ASN A 112 6.29 9.90 -2.75
CA ASN A 112 6.53 10.68 -3.97
C ASN A 112 5.49 10.39 -5.05
N TYR A 113 5.04 9.14 -5.15
CA TYR A 113 3.95 8.79 -6.04
C TYR A 113 2.69 9.57 -5.68
N LEU A 114 2.32 9.62 -4.40
CA LEU A 114 1.14 10.36 -3.95
C LEU A 114 1.28 11.86 -4.25
N LYS A 115 2.45 12.44 -4.00
CA LYS A 115 2.70 13.86 -4.26
C LYS A 115 2.55 14.22 -5.74
N ALA A 116 2.78 13.28 -6.63
CA ALA A 116 2.66 13.49 -8.07
C ALA A 116 1.22 13.38 -8.57
N GLN A 117 0.29 12.89 -7.75
CA GLN A 117 -1.12 12.77 -8.13
C GLN A 117 -1.82 14.11 -7.99
N SER A 118 -2.52 14.55 -9.04
CA SER A 118 -3.20 15.85 -9.06
C SER A 118 -4.34 15.95 -8.05
N ASP A 119 -4.94 14.82 -7.68
CA ASP A 119 -6.05 14.75 -6.72
C ASP A 119 -5.59 14.51 -5.28
N CYS A 120 -4.30 14.43 -5.04
CA CYS A 120 -3.74 14.30 -3.69
C CYS A 120 -3.27 15.67 -3.19
N ASN A 121 -3.73 16.04 -2.00
CA ASN A 121 -3.34 17.32 -1.39
C ASN A 121 -2.36 17.17 -0.22
#